data_0bf1153ac2a030a56167a4922be21b04
#
_entry.id   0bf1153ac2a030a56167a4922be21b04
#
_cell.length_a   1.000
_cell.length_b   1.000
_cell.length_c   1.000
_cell.angle_alpha   90.00
_cell.angle_beta   90.00
_cell.angle_gamma   90.00
#
_symmetry.space_group_name_H-M   'P 1'
#
loop_
_entity.id
_entity.type
_entity.pdbx_description
1 polymer ?
#
loop_
_entity_poly.entity_id
_entity_poly.type
_entity_poly.pdbx_seq_one_letter_code
_entity_poly.pdbx_strand_id
1 'polypeptide(L)'
;PPTVTEAFQPETNSAENIFSLKYNATEANLAIGRLYSQFVNDIDFNVFWLNPDGEAVQIFLSVPGDARWDAFVADSSASVGRMYISEKYPTDQMNYPLLRLPEMYLTRAEANIMRNSSVSQQDVDDINMLRNRANPSTMLGAIPSVDAALDTLYNDRVREMLIDGADRFHNIYRLQRPIVKIPQEGSGWKPFSEYADQVAWPLPQREVDFHGLTRNP
;
A
#
# COMPACT_ATOMS: atom_id res chain seq x y z
N PRO A 1 -12.60 11.95 13.16
CA PRO A 1 -11.69 11.79 12.04
C PRO A 1 -12.45 11.63 10.74
N PRO A 2 -11.88 12.06 9.61
CA PRO A 2 -12.51 11.92 8.31
C PRO A 2 -12.77 10.45 7.98
N THR A 3 -13.74 10.20 7.11
CA THR A 3 -13.96 8.87 6.57
C THR A 3 -12.71 8.39 5.80
N VAL A 4 -12.58 7.10 5.58
CA VAL A 4 -11.41 6.53 4.89
C VAL A 4 -11.20 7.15 3.51
N THR A 5 -12.28 7.45 2.79
CA THR A 5 -12.24 8.01 1.43
C THR A 5 -12.04 9.52 1.38
N GLU A 6 -12.27 10.22 2.48
CA GLU A 6 -12.21 11.70 2.51
C GLU A 6 -10.80 12.25 2.24
N ALA A 7 -9.77 11.49 2.62
CA ALA A 7 -8.37 11.85 2.35
C ALA A 7 -8.04 11.95 0.85
N PHE A 8 -8.82 11.29 0.01
CA PHE A 8 -8.60 11.15 -1.44
C PHE A 8 -9.62 11.94 -2.28
N GLN A 9 -10.38 12.84 -1.67
CA GLN A 9 -11.29 13.69 -2.44
C GLN A 9 -10.51 14.77 -3.20
N PRO A 10 -10.87 15.05 -4.47
CA PRO A 10 -10.07 15.90 -5.36
C PRO A 10 -9.79 17.30 -4.83
N GLU A 11 -10.75 17.91 -4.16
CA GLU A 11 -10.68 19.32 -3.77
C GLU A 11 -10.39 19.54 -2.27
N THR A 12 -10.37 18.49 -1.47
CA THR A 12 -10.20 18.62 -0.04
C THR A 12 -8.75 18.47 0.41
N ASN A 13 -8.29 19.43 1.20
CA ASN A 13 -7.16 19.17 2.08
C ASN A 13 -7.72 18.46 3.32
N SER A 14 -7.75 17.15 3.30
CA SER A 14 -8.11 16.39 4.48
C SER A 14 -7.19 16.75 5.64
N ALA A 15 -7.75 16.85 6.84
CA ALA A 15 -6.98 17.04 8.07
C ALA A 15 -5.98 15.90 8.33
N GLU A 16 -6.11 14.80 7.60
CA GLU A 16 -5.22 13.65 7.62
C GLU A 16 -3.94 13.87 6.80
N ASN A 17 -3.98 14.76 5.81
CA ASN A 17 -2.85 15.00 4.93
C ASN A 17 -1.84 15.96 5.57
N ILE A 18 -0.65 15.45 5.86
CA ILE A 18 0.47 16.24 6.39
C ILE A 18 1.15 17.00 5.26
N PHE A 19 1.35 16.33 4.13
CA PHE A 19 1.95 16.93 2.95
C PHE A 19 1.28 16.39 1.69
N SER A 20 0.84 17.30 0.82
CA SER A 20 0.21 16.97 -0.46
C SER A 20 0.80 17.81 -1.57
N LEU A 21 0.97 17.19 -2.73
CA LEU A 21 1.19 17.92 -3.97
C LEU A 21 -0.14 18.48 -4.44
N LYS A 22 -0.20 19.78 -4.65
CA LYS A 22 -1.40 20.44 -5.17
C LYS A 22 -1.35 20.51 -6.68
N TYR A 23 -2.44 20.13 -7.29
CA TYR A 23 -2.67 20.24 -8.72
C TYR A 23 -3.73 21.27 -9.01
N ASN A 24 -3.58 21.94 -10.15
CA ASN A 24 -4.62 22.78 -10.73
C ASN A 24 -4.85 22.37 -12.18
N ALA A 25 -5.90 22.86 -12.79
CA ALA A 25 -6.31 22.48 -14.15
C ALA A 25 -5.26 22.76 -15.23
N THR A 26 -4.32 23.66 -14.97
CA THR A 26 -3.25 24.03 -15.91
C THR A 26 -1.98 23.19 -15.74
N GLU A 27 -1.81 22.56 -14.60
CA GLU A 27 -0.64 21.74 -14.24
C GLU A 27 -0.99 20.25 -14.17
N ALA A 28 -2.25 19.90 -14.41
CA ALA A 28 -2.75 18.55 -14.34
C ALA A 28 -2.08 17.66 -15.39
N ASN A 29 -1.08 16.92 -14.97
CA ASN A 29 -0.52 15.88 -15.83
C ASN A 29 0.07 14.70 -15.04
N LEU A 30 -0.48 14.37 -13.90
CA LEU A 30 -0.18 13.10 -13.29
C LEU A 30 -1.22 12.09 -13.72
N ALA A 31 -0.77 11.13 -14.48
CA ALA A 31 -1.55 9.96 -14.86
C ALA A 31 -1.88 9.03 -13.66
N ILE A 32 -1.87 9.55 -12.42
CA ILE A 32 -2.14 8.74 -11.23
C ILE A 32 -3.59 8.27 -11.22
N GLY A 33 -4.53 9.15 -11.48
CA GLY A 33 -5.92 8.77 -11.64
C GLY A 33 -6.08 7.75 -12.76
N ARG A 34 -5.35 7.91 -13.85
CA ARG A 34 -5.36 6.98 -14.98
C ARG A 34 -4.75 5.63 -14.67
N LEU A 35 -3.72 5.57 -13.83
CA LEU A 35 -3.10 4.30 -13.46
C LEU A 35 -3.96 3.46 -12.51
N TYR A 36 -4.80 4.10 -11.71
CA TYR A 36 -5.50 3.44 -10.62
C TYR A 36 -7.02 3.50 -10.70
N SER A 37 -7.59 4.30 -11.62
CA SER A 37 -9.02 4.55 -11.72
C SER A 37 -9.67 3.85 -12.91
N GLN A 38 -10.91 3.43 -12.70
CA GLN A 38 -11.80 2.83 -13.69
C GLN A 38 -12.24 3.80 -14.81
N PHE A 39 -12.05 5.10 -14.63
CA PHE A 39 -12.65 6.13 -15.51
C PHE A 39 -11.87 6.37 -16.80
N VAL A 40 -10.85 5.61 -17.07
CA VAL A 40 -10.13 5.72 -18.33
C VAL A 40 -10.67 4.69 -19.32
N ASN A 41 -11.59 5.13 -20.16
CA ASN A 41 -12.06 4.37 -21.32
C ASN A 41 -11.00 4.24 -22.43
N ASP A 42 -9.75 4.48 -22.15
CA ASP A 42 -8.67 4.39 -23.13
C ASP A 42 -7.99 3.01 -22.98
N ILE A 43 -8.23 2.18 -23.96
CA ILE A 43 -7.82 0.77 -24.02
C ILE A 43 -6.28 0.59 -23.98
N ASP A 44 -5.53 1.66 -24.11
CA ASP A 44 -4.07 1.64 -24.19
C ASP A 44 -3.35 1.85 -22.85
N PHE A 45 -4.06 2.07 -21.74
CA PHE A 45 -3.45 2.22 -20.43
C PHE A 45 -3.67 0.98 -19.57
N ASN A 46 -2.59 0.40 -19.10
CA ASN A 46 -2.60 -0.69 -18.13
C ASN A 46 -3.19 -0.19 -16.80
N VAL A 47 -4.45 -0.47 -16.58
CA VAL A 47 -5.08 -0.29 -15.27
C VAL A 47 -4.38 -1.21 -14.29
N PHE A 48 -4.01 -0.69 -13.13
CA PHE A 48 -3.42 -1.51 -12.08
C PHE A 48 -4.51 -2.34 -11.40
N TRP A 49 -4.55 -3.60 -11.72
CA TRP A 49 -5.51 -4.55 -11.16
C TRP A 49 -4.94 -5.29 -9.96
N LEU A 50 -5.76 -5.41 -8.93
CA LEU A 50 -5.46 -6.26 -7.78
C LEU A 50 -6.08 -7.64 -8.01
N ASN A 51 -5.22 -8.65 -7.99
CA ASN A 51 -5.67 -10.04 -8.10
C ASN A 51 -6.40 -10.47 -6.82
N PRO A 52 -7.60 -11.08 -6.92
CA PRO A 52 -8.32 -11.62 -5.77
C PRO A 52 -7.49 -12.57 -4.89
N ASP A 53 -6.62 -13.37 -5.50
CA ASP A 53 -5.76 -14.33 -4.79
C ASP A 53 -4.46 -13.69 -4.28
N GLY A 54 -4.24 -12.41 -4.57
CA GLY A 54 -3.06 -11.68 -4.13
C GLY A 54 -3.08 -11.40 -2.63
N GLU A 55 -1.90 -11.42 -1.99
CA GLU A 55 -1.75 -11.18 -0.55
C GLU A 55 -2.48 -9.94 -0.07
N ALA A 56 -2.37 -8.81 -0.78
CA ALA A 56 -3.01 -7.57 -0.37
C ALA A 56 -4.53 -7.69 -0.27
N VAL A 57 -5.15 -8.34 -1.25
CA VAL A 57 -6.61 -8.59 -1.24
C VAL A 57 -6.98 -9.55 -0.11
N GLN A 58 -6.20 -10.61 0.08
CA GLN A 58 -6.45 -11.57 1.17
C GLN A 58 -6.30 -10.93 2.56
N ILE A 59 -5.38 -9.99 2.74
CA ILE A 59 -5.26 -9.20 3.97
C ILE A 59 -6.52 -8.38 4.24
N PHE A 60 -7.11 -7.75 3.21
CA PHE A 60 -8.38 -7.05 3.36
C PHE A 60 -9.54 -8.01 3.68
N LEU A 61 -9.67 -9.08 2.93
CA LEU A 61 -10.76 -10.04 3.10
C LEU A 61 -10.71 -10.78 4.44
N SER A 62 -9.54 -10.82 5.09
CA SER A 62 -9.40 -11.39 6.44
C SER A 62 -10.10 -10.57 7.53
N VAL A 63 -10.53 -9.34 7.23
CA VAL A 63 -11.23 -8.44 8.16
C VAL A 63 -12.52 -7.95 7.51
N PRO A 64 -13.61 -8.71 7.62
CA PRO A 64 -14.90 -8.32 7.03
C PRO A 64 -15.39 -6.98 7.58
N GLY A 65 -15.92 -6.13 6.69
CA GLY A 65 -16.48 -4.83 7.05
C GLY A 65 -15.42 -3.75 7.36
N ASP A 66 -14.18 -3.93 6.92
CA ASP A 66 -13.17 -2.88 6.96
C ASP A 66 -13.49 -1.83 5.88
N ALA A 67 -13.87 -0.63 6.28
CA ALA A 67 -14.28 0.44 5.37
C ALA A 67 -13.17 0.92 4.41
N ARG A 68 -11.91 0.55 4.66
CA ARG A 68 -10.82 0.83 3.71
C ARG A 68 -10.96 0.03 2.43
N TRP A 69 -11.68 -1.09 2.49
CA TRP A 69 -11.99 -1.89 1.31
C TRP A 69 -12.99 -1.21 0.37
N ASP A 70 -13.79 -0.27 0.86
CA ASP A 70 -14.76 0.46 0.04
C ASP A 70 -14.10 1.34 -1.04
N ALA A 71 -12.80 1.60 -0.92
CA ALA A 71 -11.99 2.26 -1.94
C ALA A 71 -11.55 1.33 -3.10
N PHE A 72 -12.03 0.08 -3.12
CA PHE A 72 -11.69 -0.90 -4.16
C PHE A 72 -12.96 -1.53 -4.70
N VAL A 73 -13.12 -1.49 -6.00
CA VAL A 73 -14.30 -2.05 -6.68
C VAL A 73 -13.93 -3.25 -7.55
N ALA A 74 -14.86 -4.20 -7.64
CA ALA A 74 -14.67 -5.36 -8.49
C ALA A 74 -14.89 -4.99 -9.96
N ASP A 75 -13.89 -5.26 -10.80
CA ASP A 75 -13.99 -5.17 -12.24
C ASP A 75 -14.13 -6.58 -12.83
N SER A 76 -15.26 -6.86 -13.46
CA SER A 76 -15.53 -8.12 -14.14
C SER A 76 -15.29 -8.03 -15.66
N SER A 77 -14.92 -6.87 -16.18
CA SER A 77 -14.63 -6.67 -17.61
C SER A 77 -13.26 -7.15 -18.01
N ALA A 78 -12.37 -7.38 -17.04
CA ALA A 78 -11.02 -7.85 -17.30
C ALA A 78 -11.04 -9.21 -18.01
N SER A 79 -10.32 -9.33 -19.11
CA SER A 79 -10.17 -10.57 -19.89
C SER A 79 -9.54 -11.73 -19.09
N VAL A 80 -8.96 -11.42 -17.94
CA VAL A 80 -8.30 -12.36 -17.02
C VAL A 80 -9.19 -12.79 -15.85
N GLY A 81 -10.46 -12.40 -15.82
CA GLY A 81 -11.41 -12.72 -14.77
C GLY A 81 -11.67 -11.54 -13.83
N ARG A 82 -12.33 -11.81 -12.69
CA ARG A 82 -12.67 -10.78 -11.72
C ARG A 82 -11.42 -10.23 -11.05
N MET A 83 -11.20 -8.93 -11.17
CA MET A 83 -10.12 -8.19 -10.54
C MET A 83 -10.68 -7.05 -9.70
N TYR A 84 -9.84 -6.41 -8.89
CA TYR A 84 -10.21 -5.21 -8.16
C TYR A 84 -9.38 -4.02 -8.63
N ILE A 85 -10.01 -2.88 -8.72
CA ILE A 85 -9.39 -1.61 -9.05
C ILE A 85 -9.61 -0.62 -7.93
N SER A 86 -8.69 0.33 -7.81
CA SER A 86 -8.75 1.34 -6.76
C SER A 86 -9.53 2.56 -7.21
N GLU A 87 -10.37 3.07 -6.32
CA GLU A 87 -11.03 4.37 -6.43
C GLU A 87 -10.39 5.42 -5.49
N LYS A 88 -9.25 5.13 -4.89
CA LYS A 88 -8.53 6.11 -4.07
C LYS A 88 -8.17 7.39 -4.83
N TYR A 89 -7.90 7.27 -6.11
CA TYR A 89 -7.52 8.40 -6.98
C TYR A 89 -8.55 8.55 -8.10
N PRO A 90 -9.72 9.14 -7.81
CA PRO A 90 -10.85 9.12 -8.73
C PRO A 90 -10.66 10.01 -9.96
N THR A 91 -9.71 10.92 -9.97
CA THR A 91 -9.45 11.82 -11.10
C THR A 91 -7.96 12.12 -11.26
N ASP A 92 -7.56 12.59 -12.46
CA ASP A 92 -6.21 13.09 -12.72
C ASP A 92 -5.94 14.45 -12.08
N GLN A 93 -7.01 15.17 -11.74
CA GLN A 93 -6.97 16.53 -11.20
C GLN A 93 -7.29 16.50 -9.71
N MET A 94 -6.34 16.06 -8.92
CA MET A 94 -6.53 16.01 -7.47
C MET A 94 -5.23 16.34 -6.73
N ASN A 95 -5.39 16.80 -5.49
CA ASN A 95 -4.27 16.92 -4.58
C ASN A 95 -3.77 15.53 -4.20
N TYR A 96 -2.51 15.25 -4.49
CA TYR A 96 -1.93 13.94 -4.18
C TYR A 96 -1.31 13.94 -2.78
N PRO A 97 -1.84 13.16 -1.83
CA PRO A 97 -1.30 13.06 -0.50
C PRO A 97 -0.01 12.22 -0.52
N LEU A 98 1.11 12.86 -0.21
CA LEU A 98 2.41 12.20 -0.11
C LEU A 98 2.69 11.67 1.29
N LEU A 99 2.31 12.44 2.31
CA LEU A 99 2.47 12.06 3.71
C LEU A 99 1.13 12.20 4.41
N ARG A 100 0.68 11.13 5.04
CA ARG A 100 -0.59 11.06 5.76
C ARG A 100 -0.39 10.68 7.22
N LEU A 101 -1.26 11.18 8.06
CA LEU A 101 -1.23 10.91 9.50
C LEU A 101 -1.30 9.41 9.88
N PRO A 102 -2.06 8.55 9.19
CA PRO A 102 -2.04 7.11 9.43
C PRO A 102 -0.64 6.49 9.35
N GLU A 103 0.17 6.91 8.38
CA GLU A 103 1.55 6.44 8.26
C GLU A 103 2.37 6.77 9.51
N MET A 104 2.16 7.95 10.07
CA MET A 104 2.87 8.38 11.29
C MET A 104 2.51 7.53 12.49
N TYR A 105 1.24 7.18 12.67
CA TYR A 105 0.81 6.28 13.75
C TYR A 105 1.45 4.90 13.62
N LEU A 106 1.36 4.29 12.44
CA LEU A 106 1.94 2.97 12.18
C LEU A 106 3.47 2.98 12.34
N THR A 107 4.13 4.02 11.83
CA THR A 107 5.59 4.16 11.93
C THR A 107 6.02 4.36 13.38
N ARG A 108 5.28 5.14 14.17
CA ARG A 108 5.58 5.36 15.59
C ARG A 108 5.47 4.07 16.39
N ALA A 109 4.36 3.34 16.22
CA ALA A 109 4.15 2.06 16.89
C ALA A 109 5.27 1.07 16.53
N GLU A 110 5.58 0.91 15.25
CA GLU A 110 6.65 0.03 14.80
C GLU A 110 8.02 0.39 15.40
N ALA A 111 8.38 1.67 15.33
CA ALA A 111 9.67 2.15 15.86
C ALA A 111 9.79 1.93 17.38
N ASN A 112 8.72 2.16 18.13
CA ASN A 112 8.69 1.93 19.57
C ASN A 112 8.84 0.45 19.90
N ILE A 113 8.08 -0.42 19.24
CA ILE A 113 8.13 -1.87 19.45
C ILE A 113 9.53 -2.41 19.15
N MET A 114 10.11 -2.02 18.01
CA MET A 114 11.46 -2.45 17.64
C MET A 114 12.51 -1.95 18.61
N ARG A 115 12.46 -0.69 19.02
CA ARG A 115 13.40 -0.10 19.96
C ARG A 115 13.36 -0.74 21.35
N ASN A 116 12.16 -1.03 21.83
CA ASN A 116 11.95 -1.50 23.21
C ASN A 116 11.89 -3.02 23.31
N SER A 117 11.80 -3.73 22.17
CA SER A 117 11.58 -5.19 22.11
C SER A 117 10.37 -5.63 22.93
N SER A 118 9.34 -4.79 22.98
CA SER A 118 8.11 -5.02 23.74
C SER A 118 6.98 -4.19 23.15
N VAL A 119 5.74 -4.61 23.41
CA VAL A 119 4.53 -3.92 22.96
C VAL A 119 3.94 -3.15 24.12
N SER A 120 3.80 -1.85 24.00
CA SER A 120 3.14 -0.98 24.98
C SER A 120 1.67 -0.73 24.62
N GLN A 121 0.88 -0.26 25.58
CA GLN A 121 -0.51 0.16 25.32
C GLN A 121 -0.56 1.29 24.28
N GLN A 122 0.40 2.21 24.29
CA GLN A 122 0.45 3.30 23.31
C GLN A 122 0.59 2.77 21.88
N ASP A 123 1.35 1.69 21.66
CA ASP A 123 1.52 1.08 20.35
C ASP A 123 0.21 0.45 19.86
N VAL A 124 -0.52 -0.19 20.76
CA VAL A 124 -1.86 -0.74 20.49
C VAL A 124 -2.85 0.39 20.19
N ASP A 125 -2.80 1.49 20.94
CA ASP A 125 -3.68 2.65 20.74
C ASP A 125 -3.42 3.30 19.39
N ASP A 126 -2.17 3.39 18.94
CA ASP A 126 -1.81 3.92 17.63
C ASP A 126 -2.41 3.10 16.49
N ILE A 127 -2.34 1.77 16.58
CA ILE A 127 -2.98 0.88 15.60
C ILE A 127 -4.50 1.04 15.66
N ASN A 128 -5.04 1.11 16.86
CA ASN A 128 -6.48 1.22 17.09
C ASN A 128 -7.06 2.56 16.59
N MET A 129 -6.28 3.63 16.50
CA MET A 129 -6.74 4.88 15.87
C MET A 129 -7.22 4.63 14.43
N LEU A 130 -6.51 3.81 13.67
CA LEU A 130 -6.87 3.49 12.30
C LEU A 130 -8.03 2.48 12.24
N ARG A 131 -7.96 1.46 13.08
CA ARG A 131 -8.97 0.40 13.13
C ARG A 131 -10.32 0.93 13.59
N ASN A 132 -10.35 1.81 14.60
CA ASN A 132 -11.59 2.44 15.07
C ASN A 132 -12.29 3.24 13.97
N ARG A 133 -11.53 3.91 13.10
CA ARG A 133 -12.08 4.62 11.95
C ARG A 133 -12.62 3.66 10.89
N ALA A 134 -11.89 2.58 10.61
CA ALA A 134 -12.20 1.65 9.53
C ALA A 134 -13.28 0.64 9.91
N ASN A 135 -13.18 0.06 11.09
CA ASN A 135 -14.15 -0.86 11.68
C ASN A 135 -13.92 -0.98 13.19
N PRO A 136 -14.71 -0.32 14.04
CA PRO A 136 -14.54 -0.35 15.49
C PRO A 136 -14.56 -1.76 16.11
N SER A 137 -15.22 -2.72 15.47
CA SER A 137 -15.29 -4.10 15.97
C SER A 137 -13.95 -4.86 15.85
N THR A 138 -12.99 -4.29 15.13
CA THR A 138 -11.66 -4.88 14.89
C THR A 138 -10.57 -4.30 15.78
N MET A 139 -10.94 -3.44 16.73
CA MET A 139 -9.98 -2.89 17.69
C MET A 139 -9.29 -4.01 18.47
N LEU A 140 -8.00 -3.82 18.67
CA LEU A 140 -7.15 -4.79 19.36
C LEU A 140 -7.22 -4.57 20.88
N GLY A 141 -7.20 -5.67 21.61
CA GLY A 141 -6.77 -5.70 23.00
C GLY A 141 -5.24 -5.77 23.11
N ALA A 142 -4.75 -6.46 24.14
CA ALA A 142 -3.32 -6.69 24.27
C ALA A 142 -2.79 -7.58 23.13
N ILE A 143 -1.63 -7.23 22.59
CA ILE A 143 -0.94 -8.04 21.58
C ILE A 143 0.13 -8.89 22.29
N PRO A 144 0.14 -10.21 22.06
CA PRO A 144 0.88 -11.15 22.92
C PRO A 144 2.41 -11.13 22.73
N SER A 145 2.91 -10.68 21.60
CA SER A 145 4.35 -10.69 21.30
C SER A 145 4.74 -9.60 20.31
N VAL A 146 6.04 -9.32 20.23
CA VAL A 146 6.63 -8.41 19.26
C VAL A 146 6.35 -8.87 17.82
N ASP A 147 6.54 -10.15 17.55
CA ASP A 147 6.31 -10.71 16.20
C ASP A 147 4.84 -10.54 15.78
N ALA A 148 3.91 -10.84 16.68
CA ALA A 148 2.47 -10.64 16.42
C ALA A 148 2.13 -9.16 16.18
N ALA A 149 2.80 -8.25 16.86
CA ALA A 149 2.62 -6.82 16.66
C ALA A 149 3.17 -6.35 15.32
N LEU A 150 4.34 -6.81 14.91
CA LEU A 150 4.95 -6.49 13.63
C LEU A 150 4.13 -7.05 12.46
N ASP A 151 3.58 -8.25 12.59
CA ASP A 151 2.65 -8.82 11.60
C ASP A 151 1.35 -8.02 11.52
N THR A 152 0.83 -7.61 12.66
CA THR A 152 -0.36 -6.76 12.73
C THR A 152 -0.12 -5.41 12.05
N LEU A 153 0.99 -4.75 12.36
CA LEU A 153 1.39 -3.49 11.75
C LEU A 153 1.56 -3.60 10.24
N TYR A 154 2.21 -4.67 9.77
CA TYR A 154 2.34 -4.92 8.34
C TYR A 154 0.97 -5.04 7.65
N ASN A 155 0.06 -5.83 8.23
CA ASN A 155 -1.28 -6.00 7.67
C ASN A 155 -2.10 -4.71 7.68
N ASP A 156 -2.04 -3.93 8.77
CA ASP A 156 -2.73 -2.64 8.83
C ASP A 156 -2.11 -1.62 7.89
N ARG A 157 -0.79 -1.66 7.70
CA ARG A 157 -0.10 -0.83 6.73
C ARG A 157 -0.52 -1.18 5.29
N VAL A 158 -0.66 -2.46 4.96
CA VAL A 158 -1.20 -2.87 3.66
C VAL A 158 -2.63 -2.33 3.47
N ARG A 159 -3.51 -2.46 4.47
CA ARG A 159 -4.89 -1.95 4.37
C ARG A 159 -4.94 -0.43 4.21
N GLU A 160 -4.09 0.29 4.90
CA GLU A 160 -4.10 1.75 4.90
C GLU A 160 -3.39 2.34 3.68
N MET A 161 -2.20 1.84 3.37
CA MET A 161 -1.26 2.44 2.42
C MET A 161 -1.22 1.73 1.06
N LEU A 162 -2.10 0.77 0.80
CA LEU A 162 -2.14 0.09 -0.50
C LEU A 162 -2.37 1.13 -1.60
N ILE A 163 -1.48 1.14 -2.58
CA ILE A 163 -1.45 2.09 -3.71
C ILE A 163 -1.01 3.52 -3.32
N ASP A 164 -0.66 3.76 -2.07
CA ASP A 164 -0.06 5.04 -1.68
C ASP A 164 1.45 4.98 -1.94
N GLY A 165 1.86 5.44 -3.13
CA GLY A 165 3.25 5.37 -3.56
C GLY A 165 3.79 3.93 -3.61
N ALA A 166 5.04 3.74 -3.20
CA ALA A 166 5.72 2.45 -3.17
C ALA A 166 5.77 1.83 -1.76
N ASP A 167 4.90 2.24 -0.82
CA ASP A 167 4.95 1.83 0.59
C ASP A 167 5.00 0.31 0.75
N ARG A 168 4.12 -0.43 0.08
CA ARG A 168 4.10 -1.90 0.17
C ARG A 168 5.39 -2.53 -0.33
N PHE A 169 5.95 -2.04 -1.45
CA PHE A 169 7.21 -2.55 -2.00
C PHE A 169 8.36 -2.34 -1.02
N HIS A 170 8.49 -1.13 -0.47
CA HIS A 170 9.53 -0.82 0.52
C HIS A 170 9.39 -1.66 1.79
N ASN A 171 8.17 -1.92 2.25
CA ASN A 171 7.94 -2.74 3.44
C ASN A 171 8.22 -4.21 3.20
N ILE A 172 7.88 -4.77 2.05
CA ILE A 172 8.25 -6.13 1.67
C ILE A 172 9.77 -6.27 1.69
N TYR A 173 10.48 -5.31 1.08
CA TYR A 173 11.93 -5.35 1.01
C TYR A 173 12.61 -5.23 2.40
N ARG A 174 12.31 -4.18 3.16
CA ARG A 174 12.97 -3.94 4.45
C ARG A 174 12.64 -4.98 5.53
N LEU A 175 11.46 -5.59 5.45
CA LEU A 175 11.02 -6.65 6.36
C LEU A 175 11.32 -8.05 5.82
N GLN A 176 11.91 -8.16 4.63
CA GLN A 176 12.24 -9.42 3.95
C GLN A 176 11.04 -10.37 3.88
N ARG A 177 9.85 -9.80 3.61
CA ARG A 177 8.61 -10.58 3.51
C ARG A 177 8.58 -11.41 2.23
N PRO A 178 8.04 -12.62 2.28
CA PRO A 178 7.78 -13.38 1.07
C PRO A 178 6.76 -12.67 0.20
N ILE A 179 6.84 -12.87 -1.11
CA ILE A 179 5.84 -12.41 -2.06
C ILE A 179 5.03 -13.57 -2.61
N VAL A 180 3.76 -13.31 -2.92
CA VAL A 180 2.93 -14.26 -3.67
C VAL A 180 3.04 -13.90 -5.14
N LYS A 181 3.62 -14.80 -5.95
CA LYS A 181 3.52 -14.71 -7.40
C LYS A 181 2.22 -15.32 -7.89
N ILE A 182 1.52 -14.59 -8.76
CA ILE A 182 0.30 -15.04 -9.40
C ILE A 182 0.55 -16.19 -10.40
N PRO A 183 -0.48 -17.02 -10.69
CA PRO A 183 -0.34 -18.25 -11.48
C PRO A 183 0.31 -18.11 -12.86
N GLN A 184 0.21 -16.96 -13.49
CA GLN A 184 0.77 -16.69 -14.82
C GLN A 184 2.31 -16.67 -14.85
N GLU A 185 2.97 -16.55 -13.68
CA GLU A 185 4.42 -16.49 -13.55
C GLU A 185 5.01 -17.64 -12.73
N GLY A 186 4.24 -18.69 -12.51
CA GLY A 186 4.59 -19.78 -11.59
C GLY A 186 4.09 -19.48 -10.18
N SER A 187 3.01 -20.17 -9.81
CA SER A 187 2.22 -19.93 -8.60
C SER A 187 2.96 -20.22 -7.30
N GLY A 188 2.60 -19.48 -6.27
CA GLY A 188 2.92 -19.77 -4.89
C GLY A 188 3.72 -18.68 -4.19
N TRP A 189 3.93 -18.92 -2.92
CA TRP A 189 4.77 -18.06 -2.09
C TRP A 189 6.23 -18.23 -2.47
N LYS A 190 6.89 -17.11 -2.70
CA LYS A 190 8.33 -17.06 -2.89
C LYS A 190 8.98 -16.40 -1.69
N PRO A 191 9.92 -17.10 -1.02
CA PRO A 191 10.67 -16.48 0.07
C PRO A 191 11.48 -15.29 -0.45
N PHE A 192 11.79 -14.35 0.42
CA PHE A 192 12.55 -13.14 0.05
C PHE A 192 13.88 -13.49 -0.63
N SER A 193 14.55 -14.54 -0.19
CA SER A 193 15.83 -15.02 -0.76
C SER A 193 15.76 -15.37 -2.25
N GLU A 194 14.60 -15.75 -2.78
CA GLU A 194 14.44 -16.11 -4.19
C GLU A 194 14.30 -14.89 -5.12
N TYR A 195 14.01 -13.71 -4.58
CA TYR A 195 13.84 -12.50 -5.40
C TYR A 195 14.61 -11.28 -4.87
N ALA A 196 15.42 -11.46 -3.84
CA ALA A 196 16.24 -10.40 -3.26
C ALA A 196 17.05 -9.64 -4.31
N ASP A 197 17.60 -10.37 -5.26
CA ASP A 197 18.40 -9.83 -6.37
C ASP A 197 17.57 -9.01 -7.37
N GLN A 198 16.26 -9.23 -7.44
CA GLN A 198 15.36 -8.55 -8.36
C GLN A 198 14.82 -7.23 -7.81
N VAL A 199 15.07 -6.94 -6.54
CA VAL A 199 14.58 -5.73 -5.85
C VAL A 199 15.51 -4.55 -6.03
N ALA A 200 16.79 -4.83 -6.28
CA ALA A 200 17.77 -3.81 -6.61
C ALA A 200 17.86 -3.63 -8.13
N TRP A 201 17.74 -2.40 -8.59
CA TRP A 201 17.95 -2.11 -10.00
C TRP A 201 19.40 -2.41 -10.37
N PRO A 202 19.65 -3.17 -11.44
CA PRO A 202 21.01 -3.43 -11.86
C PRO A 202 21.70 -2.13 -12.29
N LEU A 203 22.99 -2.05 -12.02
CA LEU A 203 23.78 -0.94 -12.55
C LEU A 203 23.63 -0.86 -14.07
N PRO A 204 23.42 0.34 -14.63
CA PRO A 204 23.37 0.52 -16.06
C PRO A 204 24.63 -0.05 -16.73
N GLN A 205 24.48 -0.78 -17.83
CA GLN A 205 25.60 -1.42 -18.51
C GLN A 205 26.74 -0.44 -18.82
N ARG A 206 26.37 0.78 -19.20
CA ARG A 206 27.33 1.85 -19.47
C ARG A 206 28.23 2.16 -18.27
N GLU A 207 27.69 2.19 -17.06
CA GLU A 207 28.47 2.45 -15.83
C GLU A 207 29.41 1.28 -15.52
N VAL A 208 28.92 0.07 -15.74
CA VAL A 208 29.74 -1.15 -15.61
C VAL A 208 30.95 -1.09 -16.56
N ASP A 209 30.70 -0.79 -17.84
CA ASP A 209 31.72 -0.79 -18.88
C ASP A 209 32.74 0.35 -18.70
N PHE A 210 32.27 1.54 -18.31
CA PHE A 210 33.14 2.71 -18.16
C PHE A 210 33.99 2.71 -16.90
N HIS A 211 33.45 2.19 -15.82
CA HIS A 211 34.08 2.27 -14.49
C HIS A 211 34.62 0.92 -14.00
N GLY A 212 34.52 -0.13 -14.81
CA GLY A 212 34.98 -1.46 -14.42
C GLY A 212 34.25 -2.04 -13.19
N LEU A 213 33.00 -1.62 -12.97
CA LEU A 213 32.21 -2.03 -11.82
C LEU A 213 31.69 -3.46 -12.03
N THR A 214 31.58 -4.20 -10.95
CA THR A 214 30.84 -5.46 -10.98
C THR A 214 29.36 -5.16 -10.96
N ARG A 215 28.62 -5.75 -11.90
CA ARG A 215 27.16 -5.63 -11.95
C ARG A 215 26.59 -6.27 -10.67
N ASN A 216 25.74 -5.53 -9.97
CA ASN A 216 24.96 -6.12 -8.90
C ASN A 216 23.99 -7.16 -9.48
N PRO A 217 23.70 -8.23 -8.74
CA PRO A 217 22.82 -9.29 -9.18
C PRO A 217 21.47 -8.81 -9.68
#